data_ef6cff6677c4da84c7c5c9ef5ec42b75
#
_entry.id   ef6cff6677c4da84c7c5c9ef5ec42b75
#
_cell.length_a   1.000
_cell.length_b   1.000
_cell.length_c   1.000
_cell.angle_alpha   90.00
_cell.angle_beta   90.00
_cell.angle_gamma   90.00
#
_symmetry.space_group_name_H-M   'P 1'
#
loop_
_entity.id
_entity.type
_entity.pdbx_description
1 polymer ?
#
loop_
_entity_poly.entity_id
_entity_poly.type
_entity_poly.pdbx_seq_one_letter_code
_entity_poly.pdbx_strand_id
1 'polypeptide(L)'
;MKKVIYLDNAATTRVRPEVVEAMLPYFTEHYGNPSSVYDFSTPCKKAMAHTREVIAGSLGASENEIYFTNGGTEADNWALKAAAEAYASKGKHIITTPVSYTHLTLPT
;
A
#
# COMPACT_ATOMS: atom_id res chain seq x y z
N MET A 1 -12.77 26.73 21.29
CA MET A 1 -12.49 25.26 21.18
C MET A 1 -11.18 24.97 21.90
N LYS A 2 -11.12 23.90 22.72
CA LYS A 2 -9.83 23.45 23.31
C LYS A 2 -8.93 22.96 22.18
N LYS A 3 -7.67 23.42 22.14
CA LYS A 3 -6.66 22.93 21.19
C LYS A 3 -6.35 21.48 21.54
N VAL A 4 -6.68 20.54 20.65
CA VAL A 4 -6.34 19.13 20.80
C VAL A 4 -4.88 18.94 20.37
N ILE A 5 -4.09 18.31 21.21
CA ILE A 5 -2.73 17.85 20.89
C ILE A 5 -2.84 16.34 20.66
N TYR A 6 -2.70 15.93 19.40
CA TYR A 6 -2.77 14.51 19.01
C TYR A 6 -1.38 13.93 18.88
N LEU A 7 -1.08 12.89 19.67
CA LEU A 7 0.25 12.27 19.74
C LEU A 7 0.29 10.80 19.34
N ASP A 8 -0.88 10.21 18.97
CA ASP A 8 -0.98 8.80 18.59
C ASP A 8 -0.95 8.61 17.07
N ASN A 9 0.12 9.08 16.44
CA ASN A 9 0.27 8.97 14.99
C ASN A 9 0.54 7.52 14.50
N ALA A 10 0.80 6.60 15.42
CA ALA A 10 0.86 5.17 15.09
C ALA A 10 -0.53 4.58 14.79
N ALA A 11 -1.58 5.09 15.44
CA ALA A 11 -2.95 4.66 15.18
C ALA A 11 -3.51 5.26 13.89
N THR A 12 -3.33 6.58 13.69
CA THR A 12 -3.80 7.30 12.49
C THR A 12 -3.05 8.61 12.32
N THR A 13 -3.02 9.12 11.11
CA THR A 13 -2.39 10.39 10.76
C THR A 13 -3.34 11.24 9.95
N ARG A 14 -3.38 12.54 10.25
CA ARG A 14 -4.17 13.49 9.46
C ARG A 14 -3.63 13.54 8.03
N VAL A 15 -4.52 13.40 7.06
CA VAL A 15 -4.17 13.60 5.65
C VAL A 15 -3.80 15.08 5.43
N ARG A 16 -2.71 15.32 4.76
CA ARG A 16 -2.27 16.68 4.41
C ARG A 16 -3.22 17.30 3.40
N PRO A 17 -3.52 18.61 3.49
CA PRO A 17 -4.45 19.29 2.57
C PRO A 17 -4.07 19.10 1.09
N GLU A 18 -2.80 19.19 0.74
CA GLU A 18 -2.30 19.03 -0.63
C GLU A 18 -2.56 17.62 -1.19
N VAL A 19 -2.54 16.61 -0.31
CA VAL A 19 -2.87 15.23 -0.68
C VAL A 19 -4.37 15.09 -0.96
N VAL A 20 -5.21 15.71 -0.12
CA VAL A 20 -6.67 15.72 -0.33
C VAL A 20 -7.01 16.39 -1.66
N GLU A 21 -6.43 17.56 -1.94
CA GLU A 21 -6.62 18.28 -3.20
C GLU A 21 -6.22 17.44 -4.42
N ALA A 22 -5.07 16.74 -4.34
CA ALA A 22 -4.60 15.87 -5.40
C ALA A 22 -5.50 14.63 -5.61
N MET A 23 -6.21 14.16 -4.57
CA MET A 23 -7.12 13.03 -4.65
C MET A 23 -8.49 13.39 -5.23
N LEU A 24 -9.01 14.59 -4.98
CA LEU A 24 -10.38 14.99 -5.32
C LEU A 24 -10.76 14.72 -6.79
N PRO A 25 -9.94 15.03 -7.81
CA PRO A 25 -10.30 14.78 -9.21
C PRO A 25 -10.55 13.30 -9.52
N TYR A 26 -9.95 12.37 -8.77
CA TYR A 26 -10.12 10.93 -9.00
C TYR A 26 -11.46 10.39 -8.47
N PHE A 27 -12.20 11.16 -7.69
CA PHE A 27 -13.55 10.78 -7.25
C PHE A 27 -14.64 11.23 -8.22
N THR A 28 -14.41 12.27 -9.01
CA THR A 28 -15.46 12.91 -9.82
C THR A 28 -15.14 13.07 -11.30
N GLU A 29 -13.86 13.22 -11.65
CA GLU A 29 -13.43 13.50 -13.02
C GLU A 29 -12.65 12.33 -13.63
N HIS A 30 -11.65 11.82 -12.92
CA HIS A 30 -10.76 10.76 -13.36
C HIS A 30 -11.08 9.44 -12.67
N TYR A 31 -12.29 8.91 -12.84
CA TYR A 31 -12.76 7.69 -12.19
C TYR A 31 -12.69 6.44 -13.09
N GLY A 32 -11.99 6.53 -14.22
CA GLY A 32 -11.82 5.40 -15.14
C GLY A 32 -11.01 4.26 -14.52
N ASN A 33 -11.44 3.02 -14.76
CA ASN A 33 -10.67 1.85 -14.32
C ASN A 33 -9.33 1.80 -15.06
N PRO A 34 -8.18 1.81 -14.37
CA PRO A 34 -6.86 1.77 -15.00
C PRO A 34 -6.62 0.55 -15.90
N SER A 35 -7.34 -0.55 -15.69
CA SER A 35 -7.24 -1.76 -16.52
C SER A 35 -8.06 -1.71 -17.82
N SER A 36 -8.91 -0.69 -17.98
CA SER A 36 -9.73 -0.55 -19.19
C SER A 36 -8.92 -0.08 -20.39
N VAL A 37 -9.41 -0.41 -21.59
CA VAL A 37 -8.75 -0.04 -22.88
C VAL A 37 -9.18 1.33 -23.40
N TYR A 38 -10.12 2.01 -22.73
CA TYR A 38 -10.66 3.29 -23.17
C TYR A 38 -9.71 4.45 -22.86
N ASP A 39 -9.69 5.46 -23.72
CA ASP A 39 -8.94 6.70 -23.51
C ASP A 39 -9.32 7.42 -22.23
N PHE A 40 -10.58 7.32 -21.81
CA PHE A 40 -11.09 7.85 -20.54
C PHE A 40 -10.30 7.34 -19.32
N SER A 41 -9.72 6.14 -19.38
CA SER A 41 -8.92 5.55 -18.30
C SER A 41 -7.45 5.99 -18.30
N THR A 42 -7.01 6.67 -19.35
CA THR A 42 -5.60 7.08 -19.50
C THR A 42 -5.07 7.93 -18.35
N PRO A 43 -5.80 8.92 -17.81
CA PRO A 43 -5.35 9.67 -16.62
C PRO A 43 -5.09 8.77 -15.41
N CYS A 44 -5.98 7.81 -15.15
CA CYS A 44 -5.83 6.88 -14.03
C CYS A 44 -4.64 5.92 -14.23
N LYS A 45 -4.42 5.42 -15.46
CA LYS A 45 -3.25 4.59 -15.79
C LYS A 45 -1.95 5.34 -15.54
N LYS A 46 -1.85 6.58 -16.02
CA LYS A 46 -0.67 7.42 -15.84
C LYS A 46 -0.41 7.74 -14.37
N ALA A 47 -1.45 8.06 -13.62
CA ALA A 47 -1.35 8.33 -12.19
C ALA A 47 -0.85 7.10 -11.42
N MET A 48 -1.38 5.91 -11.71
CA MET A 48 -0.95 4.66 -11.08
C MET A 48 0.50 4.32 -11.42
N ALA A 49 0.91 4.46 -12.68
CA ALA A 49 2.28 4.22 -13.11
C ALA A 49 3.25 5.18 -12.42
N HIS A 50 2.96 6.47 -12.45
CA HIS A 50 3.77 7.49 -11.79
C HIS A 50 3.88 7.27 -10.27
N THR A 51 2.78 6.89 -9.63
CA THR A 51 2.80 6.57 -8.18
C THR A 51 3.72 5.39 -7.88
N ARG A 52 3.70 4.32 -8.70
CA ARG A 52 4.63 3.20 -8.56
C ARG A 52 6.08 3.64 -8.74
N GLU A 53 6.38 4.43 -9.76
CA GLU A 53 7.70 4.97 -10.03
C GLU A 53 8.24 5.76 -8.82
N VAL A 54 7.45 6.67 -8.26
CA VAL A 54 7.85 7.50 -7.11
C VAL A 54 8.11 6.64 -5.87
N ILE A 55 7.22 5.68 -5.57
CA ILE A 55 7.38 4.78 -4.42
C ILE A 55 8.62 3.89 -4.62
N ALA A 56 8.77 3.28 -5.79
CA ALA A 56 9.91 2.44 -6.13
C ALA A 56 11.23 3.21 -5.97
N GLY A 57 11.29 4.43 -6.51
CA GLY A 57 12.47 5.30 -6.38
C GLY A 57 12.82 5.61 -4.91
N SER A 58 11.83 5.78 -4.04
CA SER A 58 12.07 6.02 -2.60
C SER A 58 12.60 4.80 -1.86
N LEU A 59 12.34 3.60 -2.37
CA LEU A 59 12.74 2.32 -1.77
C LEU A 59 14.00 1.72 -2.43
N GLY A 60 14.49 2.32 -3.53
CA GLY A 60 15.57 1.73 -4.33
C GLY A 60 15.12 0.45 -5.05
N ALA A 61 13.84 0.33 -5.37
CA ALA A 61 13.22 -0.80 -6.05
C ALA A 61 12.82 -0.43 -7.48
N SER A 62 12.40 -1.39 -8.27
CA SER A 62 11.76 -1.17 -9.57
C SER A 62 10.24 -1.07 -9.42
N GLU A 63 9.57 -0.38 -10.33
CA GLU A 63 8.12 -0.18 -10.29
C GLU A 63 7.32 -1.50 -10.34
N ASN A 64 7.89 -2.55 -10.94
CA ASN A 64 7.30 -3.89 -10.98
C ASN A 64 7.30 -4.61 -9.62
N GLU A 65 8.05 -4.11 -8.65
CA GLU A 65 8.12 -4.65 -7.29
C GLU A 65 7.12 -3.96 -6.34
N ILE A 66 6.37 -2.95 -6.83
CA ILE A 66 5.39 -2.22 -6.02
C ILE A 66 3.98 -2.76 -6.27
N TYR A 67 3.35 -3.23 -5.21
CA TYR A 67 1.99 -3.77 -5.21
C TYR A 67 1.11 -3.00 -4.23
N PHE A 68 -0.07 -2.60 -4.67
CA PHE A 68 -1.07 -1.95 -3.82
C PHE A 68 -2.00 -3.01 -3.22
N THR A 69 -2.26 -2.89 -1.92
CA THR A 69 -3.15 -3.77 -1.15
C THR A 69 -4.24 -2.96 -0.48
N ASN A 70 -5.27 -3.63 0.05
CA ASN A 70 -6.36 -2.95 0.78
C ASN A 70 -5.96 -2.49 2.19
N GLY A 71 -4.74 -2.76 2.63
CA GLY A 71 -4.22 -2.32 3.92
C GLY A 71 -3.08 -3.19 4.43
N GLY A 72 -2.52 -2.82 5.58
CA GLY A 72 -1.36 -3.48 6.18
C GLY A 72 -1.57 -4.97 6.45
N THR A 73 -2.77 -5.38 6.87
CA THR A 73 -3.09 -6.79 7.11
C THR A 73 -2.89 -7.66 5.87
N GLU A 74 -3.37 -7.20 4.71
CA GLU A 74 -3.19 -7.92 3.46
C GLU A 74 -1.72 -7.93 3.04
N ALA A 75 -1.05 -6.78 3.15
CA ALA A 75 0.36 -6.65 2.80
C ALA A 75 1.24 -7.58 3.63
N ASP A 76 1.08 -7.60 4.94
CA ASP A 76 1.86 -8.44 5.86
C ASP A 76 1.59 -9.94 5.63
N ASN A 77 0.32 -10.34 5.48
CA ASN A 77 -0.02 -11.72 5.18
C ASN A 77 0.55 -12.17 3.84
N TRP A 78 0.49 -11.33 2.82
CA TRP A 78 1.05 -11.64 1.51
C TRP A 78 2.57 -11.78 1.59
N ALA A 79 3.27 -10.84 2.20
CA ALA A 79 4.72 -10.88 2.35
C ALA A 79 5.18 -12.14 3.10
N LEU A 80 4.54 -12.47 4.22
CA LEU A 80 4.90 -13.65 5.03
C LEU A 80 4.66 -14.95 4.28
N LYS A 81 3.49 -15.10 3.64
CA LYS A 81 3.15 -16.33 2.91
C LYS A 81 4.04 -16.51 1.67
N ALA A 82 4.24 -15.44 0.90
CA ALA A 82 5.10 -15.48 -0.27
C ALA A 82 6.57 -15.81 0.11
N ALA A 83 7.08 -15.22 1.19
CA ALA A 83 8.41 -15.54 1.69
C ALA A 83 8.52 -17.00 2.16
N ALA A 84 7.51 -17.50 2.87
CA ALA A 84 7.46 -18.90 3.33
C ALA A 84 7.49 -19.88 2.16
N GLU A 85 6.73 -19.61 1.10
CA GLU A 85 6.70 -20.44 -0.10
C GLU A 85 8.01 -20.35 -0.89
N ALA A 86 8.50 -19.13 -1.18
CA ALA A 86 9.68 -18.90 -1.98
C ALA A 86 10.96 -19.47 -1.33
N TYR A 87 11.03 -19.45 -0.01
CA TYR A 87 12.21 -19.92 0.75
C TYR A 87 12.00 -21.28 1.44
N ALA A 88 10.95 -22.02 1.14
CA ALA A 88 10.65 -23.31 1.76
C ALA A 88 11.82 -24.33 1.70
N SER A 89 12.63 -24.27 0.65
CA SER A 89 13.84 -25.12 0.49
C SER A 89 15.01 -24.68 1.37
N LYS A 90 15.02 -23.42 1.86
CA LYS A 90 16.10 -22.88 2.71
C LYS A 90 15.85 -23.07 4.20
N GLY A 91 14.60 -23.24 4.60
CA GLY A 91 14.19 -23.43 5.98
C GLY A 91 12.70 -23.24 6.18
N LYS A 92 12.20 -23.67 7.34
CA LYS A 92 10.77 -23.58 7.70
C LYS A 92 10.53 -22.73 8.95
N HIS A 93 11.56 -21.99 9.41
CA HIS A 93 11.47 -21.21 10.63
C HIS A 93 11.17 -19.75 10.31
N ILE A 94 10.10 -19.21 10.89
CA ILE A 94 9.70 -17.80 10.76
C ILE A 94 9.73 -17.19 12.16
N ILE A 95 10.45 -16.08 12.31
CA ILE A 95 10.49 -15.31 13.54
C ILE A 95 9.67 -14.03 13.31
N THR A 96 8.70 -13.79 14.16
CA THR A 96 7.84 -12.61 14.13
C THR A 96 7.60 -12.05 15.53
N THR A 97 6.97 -10.90 15.60
CA THR A 97 6.60 -10.26 16.87
C THR A 97 5.08 -10.30 17.07
N PRO A 98 4.59 -10.53 18.30
CA PRO A 98 3.16 -10.52 18.58
C PRO A 98 2.53 -9.11 18.55
N VAL A 99 3.34 -8.07 18.37
CA VAL A 99 2.90 -6.66 18.46
C VAL A 99 2.41 -6.10 17.13
N SER A 100 2.63 -6.81 15.99
CA SER A 100 2.21 -6.32 14.67
C SER A 100 0.68 -6.37 14.55
N TYR A 101 0.13 -7.31 13.84
CA TYR A 101 -1.33 -7.44 13.70
C TYR A 101 -1.79 -8.76 14.33
N THR A 102 -2.76 -8.70 15.25
CA THR A 102 -3.29 -9.90 15.97
C THR A 102 -3.98 -10.90 15.04
N HIS A 103 -4.29 -10.50 13.80
CA HIS A 103 -4.96 -11.33 12.79
C HIS A 103 -4.06 -11.77 11.64
N LEU A 104 -2.73 -11.66 11.81
CA LEU A 104 -1.79 -12.31 10.90
C LEU A 104 -1.92 -13.83 11.01
N THR A 105 -2.16 -14.51 9.89
CA THR A 105 -2.18 -15.97 9.82
C THR A 105 -0.85 -16.45 9.26
N LEU A 106 -0.02 -16.99 10.15
CA LEU A 106 1.23 -17.63 9.71
C LEU A 106 0.93 -19.00 9.10
N PRO A 107 1.65 -19.42 8.04
CA PRO A 107 1.58 -20.78 7.55
C PRO A 107 2.18 -21.71 8.62
N THR A 108 1.41 -22.71 9.02
CA THR A 108 1.82 -23.78 9.97
C THR A 108 2.46 -24.92 9.23
#